data_76c13d9b52a4298b5c1a6a63a15c297b
#
_entry.id   76c13d9b52a4298b5c1a6a63a15c297b
#
_cell.length_a   1.000
_cell.length_b   1.000
_cell.length_c   1.000
_cell.angle_alpha   90.00
_cell.angle_beta   90.00
_cell.angle_gamma   90.00
#
_symmetry.space_group_name_H-M   'P 1'
#
loop_
_entity.id
_entity.type
_entity.pdbx_description
1 polymer ?
#
loop_
_entity_poly.entity_id
_entity_poly.type
_entity_poly.pdbx_seq_one_letter_code
_entity_poly.pdbx_strand_id
1 'polypeptide(L)'
;MEYTEDADRRELLLHSAYDSDTVRAMERPLLDKGVPLMRMAAQAAAHMAAGMLDDEDLALEDTSIVLLAGAGDNGGDGLFAAAALAQEGANVTAIAVGRSLHEAGFASFVRAGGKVLVLDPAADIPGCA
;
A
#
# COMPACT_ATOMS: atom_id res chain seq x y z
N MET A 1 -5.47 8.10 35.84
CA MET A 1 -4.55 9.17 35.45
C MET A 1 -3.63 8.82 34.30
N GLU A 2 -3.11 7.62 34.19
CA GLU A 2 -2.34 7.16 33.02
C GLU A 2 -3.16 7.14 31.70
N TYR A 3 -4.46 6.91 31.78
CA TYR A 3 -5.35 6.86 30.61
C TYR A 3 -5.54 8.20 29.89
N THR A 4 -5.47 9.32 30.60
CA THR A 4 -5.64 10.67 30.04
C THR A 4 -4.36 11.17 29.35
N GLU A 5 -3.18 10.91 29.93
CA GLU A 5 -1.90 11.31 29.34
C GLU A 5 -1.60 10.54 28.04
N ASP A 6 -1.96 9.25 27.98
CA ASP A 6 -1.81 8.43 26.78
C ASP A 6 -2.78 8.85 25.67
N ALA A 7 -4.01 9.23 26.01
CA ALA A 7 -4.99 9.73 25.05
C ALA A 7 -4.56 11.08 24.45
N ASP A 8 -4.13 12.02 25.29
CA ASP A 8 -3.66 13.34 24.87
C ASP A 8 -2.39 13.24 24.00
N ARG A 9 -1.47 12.34 24.35
CA ARG A 9 -0.26 12.06 23.57
C ARG A 9 -0.59 11.45 22.22
N ARG A 10 -1.54 10.53 22.18
CA ARG A 10 -2.01 9.88 20.94
C ARG A 10 -2.68 10.89 20.01
N GLU A 11 -3.51 11.76 20.55
CA GLU A 11 -4.17 12.82 19.81
C GLU A 11 -3.15 13.79 19.22
N LEU A 12 -2.14 14.20 19.99
CA LEU A 12 -1.06 15.05 19.52
C LEU A 12 -0.29 14.40 18.35
N LEU A 13 0.02 13.11 18.45
CA LEU A 13 0.70 12.36 17.38
C LEU A 13 -0.12 12.30 16.10
N LEU A 14 -1.44 12.09 16.22
CA LEU A 14 -2.34 12.00 15.08
C LEU A 14 -2.55 13.33 14.35
N HIS A 15 -2.43 14.44 15.05
CA HIS A 15 -2.62 15.79 14.51
C HIS A 15 -1.31 16.52 14.19
N SER A 16 -0.18 15.86 14.31
CA SER A 16 1.14 16.42 14.00
C SER A 16 1.65 15.85 12.68
N ALA A 17 2.42 16.66 11.96
CA ALA A 17 3.15 16.22 10.77
C ALA A 17 4.65 16.20 11.08
N TYR A 18 5.35 15.25 10.52
CA TYR A 18 6.78 15.03 10.72
C TYR A 18 7.49 15.00 9.37
N ASP A 19 8.74 15.46 9.33
CA ASP A 19 9.56 15.31 8.15
C ASP A 19 9.98 13.84 7.94
N SER A 20 10.45 13.52 6.73
CA SER A 20 10.79 12.15 6.36
C SER A 20 11.97 11.59 7.18
N ASP A 21 12.92 12.42 7.58
CA ASP A 21 14.06 11.97 8.38
C ASP A 21 13.63 11.59 9.80
N THR A 22 12.72 12.36 10.39
CA THR A 22 12.12 12.05 11.69
C THR A 22 11.32 10.74 11.62
N VAL A 23 10.51 10.54 10.59
CA VAL A 23 9.74 9.31 10.40
C VAL A 23 10.68 8.10 10.26
N ARG A 24 11.71 8.20 9.43
CA ARG A 24 12.71 7.12 9.28
C ARG A 24 13.40 6.78 10.60
N ALA A 25 13.73 7.79 11.40
CA ALA A 25 14.33 7.59 12.72
C ALA A 25 13.38 6.86 13.68
N MET A 26 12.08 7.17 13.63
CA MET A 26 11.04 6.50 14.42
C MET A 26 10.80 5.05 13.97
N GLU A 27 10.87 4.79 12.67
CA GLU A 27 10.66 3.46 12.09
C GLU A 27 11.83 2.50 12.35
N ARG A 28 13.05 3.01 12.39
CA ARG A 28 14.26 2.17 12.48
C ARG A 28 14.25 1.15 13.61
N PRO A 29 13.92 1.49 14.87
CA PRO A 29 13.87 0.50 15.94
C PRO A 29 12.83 -0.60 15.70
N LEU A 30 11.75 -0.29 15.01
CA LEU A 30 10.68 -1.24 14.66
C LEU A 30 11.15 -2.18 13.54
N LEU A 31 11.79 -1.62 12.51
CA LEU A 31 12.36 -2.40 11.41
C LEU A 31 13.47 -3.34 11.91
N ASP A 32 14.32 -2.88 12.82
CA ASP A 32 15.38 -3.69 13.43
C ASP A 32 14.81 -4.89 14.24
N LYS A 33 13.60 -4.75 14.76
CA LYS A 33 12.86 -5.82 15.43
C LYS A 33 12.06 -6.71 14.48
N GLY A 34 12.12 -6.45 13.18
CA GLY A 34 11.39 -7.22 12.17
C GLY A 34 9.90 -6.88 12.06
N VAL A 35 9.47 -5.71 12.55
CA VAL A 35 8.08 -5.28 12.41
C VAL A 35 7.79 -5.00 10.93
N PRO A 36 6.74 -5.63 10.33
CA PRO A 36 6.46 -5.51 8.90
C PRO A 36 5.68 -4.22 8.60
N LEU A 37 6.35 -3.06 8.73
CA LEU A 37 5.71 -1.74 8.61
C LEU A 37 5.07 -1.52 7.23
N MET A 38 5.72 -1.95 6.15
CA MET A 38 5.17 -1.85 4.79
C MET A 38 3.86 -2.63 4.66
N ARG A 39 3.82 -3.84 5.18
CA ARG A 39 2.60 -4.67 5.17
C ARG A 39 1.47 -4.03 5.98
N MET A 40 1.80 -3.44 7.13
CA MET A 40 0.84 -2.75 7.99
C MET A 40 0.29 -1.51 7.29
N ALA A 41 1.15 -0.70 6.68
CA ALA A 41 0.74 0.47 5.90
C ALA A 41 -0.14 0.09 4.71
N ALA A 42 0.24 -0.93 3.97
CA ALA A 42 -0.52 -1.44 2.83
C ALA A 42 -1.91 -1.95 3.24
N GLN A 43 -1.98 -2.67 4.35
CA GLN A 43 -3.26 -3.16 4.88
C GLN A 43 -4.18 -2.03 5.32
N ALA A 44 -3.63 -1.01 5.97
CA ALA A 44 -4.38 0.19 6.34
C ALA A 44 -4.90 0.94 5.11
N ALA A 45 -4.08 1.07 4.07
CA ALA A 45 -4.48 1.70 2.80
C ALA A 45 -5.59 0.91 2.09
N ALA A 46 -5.49 -0.41 2.04
CA ALA A 46 -6.52 -1.27 1.47
C ALA A 46 -7.85 -1.15 2.22
N HIS A 47 -7.78 -1.15 3.54
CA HIS A 47 -8.95 -0.98 4.39
C HIS A 47 -9.63 0.39 4.17
N MET A 48 -8.83 1.44 4.07
CA MET A 48 -9.32 2.79 3.76
C MET A 48 -10.01 2.84 2.39
N ALA A 49 -9.39 2.27 1.36
CA ALA A 49 -9.95 2.23 0.01
C ALA A 49 -11.27 1.44 -0.03
N ALA A 50 -11.33 0.29 0.63
CA ALA A 50 -12.56 -0.48 0.73
C ALA A 50 -13.67 0.30 1.44
N GLY A 51 -13.35 1.02 2.51
CA GLY A 51 -14.29 1.89 3.21
C GLY A 51 -14.83 3.02 2.33
N MET A 52 -13.97 3.64 1.52
CA MET A 52 -14.40 4.68 0.56
C MET A 52 -15.37 4.13 -0.48
N LEU A 53 -15.16 2.91 -0.95
CA LEU A 53 -16.08 2.26 -1.90
C LEU A 53 -17.41 1.91 -1.24
N ASP A 54 -17.37 1.41 -0.02
CA ASP A 54 -18.56 1.09 0.76
C ASP A 54 -19.41 2.35 1.02
N ASP A 55 -18.79 3.48 1.29
CA ASP A 55 -19.46 4.78 1.45
C ASP A 55 -20.20 5.23 0.17
N GLU A 56 -19.76 4.77 -0.99
CA GLU A 56 -20.40 5.00 -2.29
C GLU A 56 -21.35 3.87 -2.71
N ASP A 57 -21.68 2.96 -1.80
CA ASP A 57 -22.51 1.77 -2.06
C ASP A 57 -21.96 0.85 -3.17
N LEU A 58 -20.62 0.79 -3.32
CA LEU A 58 -19.94 -0.05 -4.30
C LEU A 58 -19.37 -1.31 -3.64
N ALA A 59 -19.85 -2.47 -4.08
CA ALA A 59 -19.29 -3.75 -3.66
C ALA A 59 -17.91 -3.98 -4.33
N LEU A 60 -16.95 -4.54 -3.59
CA LEU A 60 -15.60 -4.79 -4.12
C LEU A 60 -15.61 -5.68 -5.36
N GLU A 61 -16.41 -6.74 -5.37
CA GLU A 61 -16.53 -7.67 -6.49
C GLU A 61 -17.05 -7.04 -7.79
N ASP A 62 -17.75 -5.91 -7.68
CA ASP A 62 -18.28 -5.16 -8.83
C ASP A 62 -17.42 -3.94 -9.18
N THR A 63 -16.27 -3.79 -8.54
CA THR A 63 -15.43 -2.60 -8.66
C THR A 63 -14.16 -2.89 -9.45
N SER A 64 -13.83 -1.96 -10.36
CA SER A 64 -12.55 -1.92 -11.05
C SER A 64 -11.67 -0.82 -10.45
N ILE A 65 -10.47 -1.20 -10.00
CA ILE A 65 -9.51 -0.31 -9.35
C ILE A 65 -8.26 -0.23 -10.21
N VAL A 66 -7.74 0.97 -10.38
CA VAL A 66 -6.45 1.22 -11.04
C VAL A 66 -5.46 1.72 -10.01
N LEU A 67 -4.31 1.04 -9.93
CA LEU A 67 -3.17 1.47 -9.15
C LEU A 67 -2.10 2.05 -10.09
N LEU A 68 -1.64 3.26 -9.82
CA LEU A 68 -0.45 3.81 -10.45
C LEU A 68 0.75 3.49 -9.55
N ALA A 69 1.61 2.58 -9.98
CA ALA A 69 2.70 2.06 -9.16
C ALA A 69 4.05 2.61 -9.64
N GLY A 70 4.74 3.33 -8.75
CA GLY A 70 6.14 3.69 -8.93
C GLY A 70 7.09 2.54 -8.57
N ALA A 71 8.38 2.75 -8.81
CA ALA A 71 9.42 1.72 -8.64
C ALA A 71 9.87 1.48 -7.20
N GLY A 72 9.64 2.44 -6.29
CA GLY A 72 10.17 2.41 -4.93
C GLY A 72 9.26 1.72 -3.92
N ASP A 73 9.59 1.91 -2.64
CA ASP A 73 8.86 1.31 -1.51
C ASP A 73 7.41 1.79 -1.43
N ASN A 74 7.15 3.02 -1.80
CA ASN A 74 5.78 3.57 -1.85
C ASN A 74 4.92 2.83 -2.89
N GLY A 75 5.51 2.49 -4.04
CA GLY A 75 4.89 1.61 -5.03
C GLY A 75 4.67 0.20 -4.48
N GLY A 76 5.59 -0.29 -3.65
CA GLY A 76 5.46 -1.55 -2.93
C GLY A 76 4.25 -1.56 -2.00
N ASP A 77 4.07 -0.53 -1.20
CA ASP A 77 2.88 -0.35 -0.35
C ASP A 77 1.59 -0.42 -1.18
N GLY A 78 1.57 0.28 -2.31
CA GLY A 78 0.44 0.27 -3.23
C GLY A 78 0.15 -1.11 -3.81
N LEU A 79 1.18 -1.86 -4.21
CA LEU A 79 1.04 -3.21 -4.75
C LEU A 79 0.52 -4.20 -3.71
N PHE A 80 1.00 -4.14 -2.47
CA PHE A 80 0.47 -4.96 -1.39
C PHE A 80 -0.98 -4.61 -1.04
N ALA A 81 -1.33 -3.31 -1.03
CA ALA A 81 -2.71 -2.86 -0.82
C ALA A 81 -3.63 -3.35 -1.95
N ALA A 82 -3.18 -3.24 -3.20
CA ALA A 82 -3.90 -3.73 -4.37
C ALA A 82 -4.08 -5.26 -4.33
N ALA A 83 -3.07 -5.99 -3.87
CA ALA A 83 -3.17 -7.44 -3.66
C ALA A 83 -4.26 -7.80 -2.65
N ALA A 84 -4.34 -7.07 -1.54
CA ALA A 84 -5.37 -7.28 -0.54
C ALA A 84 -6.78 -7.04 -1.11
N LEU A 85 -6.96 -5.96 -1.87
CA LEU A 85 -8.24 -5.65 -2.53
C LEU A 85 -8.63 -6.68 -3.59
N ALA A 86 -7.65 -7.17 -4.36
CA ALA A 86 -7.88 -8.23 -5.34
C ALA A 86 -8.27 -9.55 -4.67
N GLN A 87 -7.66 -9.90 -3.53
CA GLN A 87 -8.04 -11.07 -2.74
C GLN A 87 -9.47 -10.99 -2.21
N GLU A 88 -9.97 -9.79 -1.94
CA GLU A 88 -11.36 -9.57 -1.52
C GLU A 88 -12.34 -9.49 -2.70
N GLY A 89 -11.88 -9.67 -3.91
CA GLY A 89 -12.71 -9.79 -5.10
C GLY A 89 -12.72 -8.61 -6.05
N ALA A 90 -12.03 -7.51 -5.74
CA ALA A 90 -11.94 -6.37 -6.63
C ALA A 90 -11.16 -6.72 -7.92
N ASN A 91 -11.55 -6.12 -9.03
CA ASN A 91 -10.82 -6.21 -10.27
C ASN A 91 -9.76 -5.11 -10.32
N VAL A 92 -8.52 -5.45 -10.01
CA VAL A 92 -7.44 -4.49 -9.86
C VAL A 92 -6.42 -4.60 -11.00
N THR A 93 -6.12 -3.46 -11.62
CA THR A 93 -5.06 -3.32 -12.62
C THR A 93 -4.01 -2.34 -12.10
N ALA A 94 -2.76 -2.76 -12.03
CA ALA A 94 -1.64 -1.89 -11.73
C ALA A 94 -0.99 -1.40 -13.03
N ILE A 95 -0.74 -0.11 -13.09
CA ILE A 95 0.02 0.51 -14.18
C ILE A 95 1.40 0.85 -13.63
N ALA A 96 2.44 0.21 -14.17
CA ALA A 96 3.81 0.54 -13.85
C ALA A 96 4.19 1.86 -14.52
N VAL A 97 4.37 2.93 -13.74
CA VAL A 97 4.74 4.26 -14.26
C VAL A 97 6.25 4.44 -14.38
N GLY A 98 7.04 3.57 -13.77
CA GLY A 98 8.49 3.52 -13.88
C GLY A 98 8.99 2.34 -14.70
N ARG A 99 10.29 2.09 -14.64
CA ARG A 99 10.97 1.00 -15.37
C ARG A 99 11.00 -0.31 -14.59
N SER A 100 10.68 -0.27 -13.32
CA SER A 100 10.67 -1.45 -12.43
C SER A 100 9.52 -1.34 -11.44
N LEU A 101 9.24 -2.43 -10.76
CA LEU A 101 8.28 -2.49 -9.66
C LEU A 101 8.96 -3.12 -8.43
N HIS A 102 8.42 -2.81 -7.25
CA HIS A 102 8.85 -3.46 -6.02
C HIS A 102 8.63 -4.97 -6.12
N GLU A 103 9.69 -5.76 -6.04
CA GLU A 103 9.68 -7.19 -6.38
C GLU A 103 8.67 -7.99 -5.56
N ALA A 104 8.72 -7.87 -4.23
CA ALA A 104 7.82 -8.61 -3.36
C ALA A 104 6.36 -8.15 -3.49
N GLY A 105 6.12 -6.84 -3.66
CA GLY A 105 4.79 -6.29 -3.90
C GLY A 105 4.20 -6.77 -5.22
N PHE A 106 4.99 -6.76 -6.28
CA PHE A 106 4.59 -7.29 -7.58
C PHE A 106 4.20 -8.77 -7.52
N ALA A 107 5.04 -9.60 -6.90
CA ALA A 107 4.76 -11.03 -6.75
C ALA A 107 3.47 -11.29 -5.96
N SER A 108 3.26 -10.55 -4.88
CA SER A 108 2.03 -10.63 -4.08
C SER A 108 0.78 -10.24 -4.88
N PHE A 109 0.88 -9.16 -5.65
CA PHE A 109 -0.22 -8.65 -6.48
C PHE A 109 -0.62 -9.62 -7.60
N VAL A 110 0.36 -10.16 -8.32
CA VAL A 110 0.10 -11.15 -9.39
C VAL A 110 -0.50 -12.44 -8.83
N ARG A 111 0.00 -12.92 -7.69
CA ARG A 111 -0.59 -14.10 -7.02
C ARG A 111 -2.03 -13.88 -6.56
N ALA A 112 -2.40 -12.65 -6.25
CA ALA A 112 -3.77 -12.30 -5.90
C ALA A 112 -4.70 -12.17 -7.12
N GLY A 113 -4.20 -12.35 -8.33
CA GLY A 113 -4.95 -12.25 -9.58
C GLY A 113 -4.96 -10.84 -10.19
N GLY A 114 -4.12 -9.95 -9.72
CA GLY A 114 -3.98 -8.60 -10.28
C GLY A 114 -3.36 -8.61 -11.68
N LYS A 115 -3.74 -7.62 -12.48
CA LYS A 115 -3.21 -7.41 -13.84
C LYS A 115 -2.23 -6.25 -13.82
N VAL A 116 -1.15 -6.37 -14.59
CA VAL A 116 -0.13 -5.32 -14.70
C VAL A 116 -0.02 -4.85 -16.14
N LEU A 117 -0.06 -3.54 -16.33
CA LEU A 117 0.23 -2.85 -17.57
C LEU A 117 1.55 -2.08 -17.44
N VAL A 118 2.38 -2.16 -18.44
CA VAL A 118 3.69 -1.50 -18.51
C VAL A 118 3.62 -0.44 -19.59
N LEU A 119 3.89 0.82 -19.24
CA LEU A 119 3.85 1.94 -20.18
C LEU A 119 5.19 2.18 -20.88
N ASP A 120 6.31 1.94 -20.20
CA ASP A 120 7.65 2.15 -20.76
C ASP A 120 8.10 0.88 -21.49
N PRO A 121 8.38 0.94 -22.83
CA PRO A 121 8.88 -0.22 -23.58
C PRO A 121 10.25 -0.72 -23.11
N ALA A 122 11.01 0.12 -22.40
CA ALA A 122 12.31 -0.23 -21.83
C ALA A 122 12.23 -0.76 -20.40
N ALA A 123 11.02 -0.94 -19.86
CA ALA A 123 10.84 -1.48 -18.52
C ALA A 123 11.30 -2.92 -18.43
N ASP A 124 12.02 -3.24 -17.37
CA ASP A 124 12.45 -4.59 -17.03
C ASP A 124 11.62 -5.10 -15.84
N ILE A 125 10.44 -5.60 -16.17
CA ILE A 125 9.54 -6.19 -15.18
C ILE A 125 9.36 -7.66 -15.54
N PRO A 126 9.94 -8.57 -14.74
CA PRO A 126 9.86 -10.00 -15.02
C PRO A 126 8.42 -10.50 -15.12
N GLY A 127 8.10 -11.20 -16.21
CA GLY A 127 6.78 -11.74 -16.45
C GLY A 127 5.80 -10.79 -17.13
N CYS A 128 6.18 -9.55 -17.39
CA CYS A 128 5.44 -8.60 -18.20
C CYS A 128 6.15 -8.45 -19.56
N ALA A 129 5.66 -9.11 -20.55
CA ALA A 129 6.13 -8.96 -21.93
C ALA A 129 5.22 -8.01 -22.71
#